data_c99aa67a98c253249d104c75f19c3d01
#
_entry.id   c99aa67a98c253249d104c75f19c3d01
#
_cell.length_a   1.000
_cell.length_b   1.000
_cell.length_c   1.000
_cell.angle_alpha   90.00
_cell.angle_beta   90.00
_cell.angle_gamma   90.00
#
_symmetry.space_group_name_H-M   'P 1'
#
loop_
_entity.id
_entity.type
_entity.pdbx_description
1 polymer ?
#
loop_
_entity_poly.entity_id
_entity_poly.type
_entity_poly.pdbx_seq_one_letter_code
_entity_poly.pdbx_strand_id
1 'polypeptide(L)'
;MYRAVTRKIEVTVTPRFVSERSSPSNGYYFWAYTIDITNLGDETVQLKTRHWRITDAGGRLQEVKGPGVVGEEPVLKPGESYEYTSGVPLPTPSGFMVGSYGMVTQAGERFDIEIPAFSLDSGYAQRTIN
;
A
#
# COMPACT_ATOMS: atom_id res chain seq x y z
N MET A 1 -3.93 -7.61 9.57
CA MET A 1 -4.04 -7.64 8.11
C MET A 1 -5.26 -6.87 7.66
N TYR A 2 -5.10 -6.04 6.66
CA TYR A 2 -6.14 -5.21 6.09
C TYR A 2 -6.56 -5.79 4.74
N ARG A 3 -7.84 -5.67 4.39
CA ARG A 3 -8.35 -6.32 3.19
C ARG A 3 -9.44 -5.46 2.53
N ALA A 4 -9.40 -5.39 1.20
CA ALA A 4 -10.46 -4.79 0.38
C ALA A 4 -10.66 -5.61 -0.87
N VAL A 5 -11.88 -5.65 -1.39
CA VAL A 5 -12.19 -6.33 -2.64
C VAL A 5 -12.94 -5.36 -3.55
N THR A 6 -12.43 -5.15 -4.75
CA THR A 6 -13.04 -4.32 -5.78
C THR A 6 -13.12 -5.13 -7.06
N ARG A 7 -14.31 -5.25 -7.64
CA ARG A 7 -14.53 -6.01 -8.88
C ARG A 7 -13.88 -7.40 -8.84
N LYS A 8 -14.02 -8.09 -7.70
CA LYS A 8 -13.46 -9.43 -7.47
C LYS A 8 -11.93 -9.49 -7.46
N ILE A 9 -11.27 -8.35 -7.34
CA ILE A 9 -9.83 -8.30 -7.10
C ILE A 9 -9.63 -8.00 -5.61
N GLU A 10 -8.97 -8.91 -4.91
CA GLU A 10 -8.71 -8.77 -3.48
C GLU A 10 -7.33 -8.19 -3.25
N VAL A 11 -7.24 -7.18 -2.39
CA VAL A 11 -5.97 -6.60 -1.96
C VAL A 11 -5.86 -6.78 -0.46
N THR A 12 -4.79 -7.42 0.01
CA THR A 12 -4.48 -7.50 1.43
C THR A 12 -3.18 -6.78 1.71
N VAL A 13 -3.11 -6.14 2.87
CA VAL A 13 -1.92 -5.39 3.30
C VAL A 13 -1.53 -5.83 4.70
N THR A 14 -0.26 -6.13 4.90
CA THR A 14 0.32 -6.44 6.20
C THR A 14 1.48 -5.48 6.45
N PRO A 15 1.27 -4.41 7.23
CA PRO A 15 2.34 -3.48 7.56
C PRO A 15 3.17 -4.00 8.74
N ARG A 16 4.45 -3.61 8.78
CA ARG A 16 5.36 -3.97 9.85
C ARG A 16 6.34 -2.83 10.10
N PHE A 17 6.44 -2.39 11.34
CA PHE A 17 7.45 -1.41 11.72
C PHE A 17 8.83 -2.07 11.71
N VAL A 18 9.82 -1.39 11.11
CA VAL A 18 11.18 -1.91 10.94
C VAL A 18 12.10 -1.10 11.85
N SER A 19 12.27 -1.55 13.10
CA SER A 19 13.05 -0.83 14.10
C SER A 19 14.51 -0.70 13.70
N GLU A 20 15.07 -1.72 13.07
CA GLU A 20 16.48 -1.75 12.65
C GLU A 20 16.79 -0.77 11.50
N ARG A 21 15.76 -0.24 10.83
CA ARG A 21 15.89 0.78 9.79
C ARG A 21 15.35 2.13 10.22
N SER A 22 14.99 2.26 11.49
CA SER A 22 14.42 3.47 12.05
C SER A 22 15.42 4.17 12.94
N SER A 23 15.24 5.48 13.15
CA SER A 23 16.03 6.28 14.07
C SER A 23 15.09 7.27 14.77
N PRO A 24 14.36 6.81 15.82
CA PRO A 24 13.38 7.67 16.48
C PRO A 24 13.97 8.96 17.04
N SER A 25 15.22 8.92 17.53
CA SER A 25 15.89 10.11 18.05
C SER A 25 16.14 11.17 16.97
N ASN A 26 16.14 10.78 15.70
CA ASN A 26 16.30 11.68 14.56
C ASN A 26 14.96 11.93 13.85
N GLY A 27 13.84 11.51 14.44
CA GLY A 27 12.54 11.67 13.80
C GLY A 27 12.40 10.86 12.52
N TYR A 28 12.94 9.67 12.50
CA TYR A 28 12.89 8.80 11.32
C TYR A 28 12.31 7.45 11.69
N TYR A 29 11.16 7.13 11.13
CA TYR A 29 10.42 5.89 11.38
C TYR A 29 10.17 5.21 10.04
N PHE A 30 10.47 3.92 9.95
CA PHE A 30 10.39 3.17 8.70
C PHE A 30 9.52 1.94 8.88
N TRP A 31 8.60 1.73 7.93
CA TRP A 31 7.75 0.54 7.87
C TRP A 31 7.97 -0.20 6.56
N ALA A 32 7.86 -1.51 6.62
CA ALA A 32 7.66 -2.35 5.46
C ALA A 32 6.18 -2.70 5.37
N TYR A 33 5.65 -2.84 4.18
CA TYR A 33 4.30 -3.35 3.99
C TYR A 33 4.30 -4.37 2.87
N THR A 34 3.65 -5.51 3.15
CA THR A 34 3.50 -6.60 2.19
C THR A 34 2.10 -6.57 1.64
N ILE A 35 1.97 -6.54 0.33
CA ILE A 35 0.70 -6.49 -0.37
C ILE A 35 0.55 -7.74 -1.20
N ASP A 36 -0.63 -8.36 -1.11
CA ASP A 36 -1.02 -9.50 -1.92
C ASP A 36 -2.26 -9.11 -2.72
N ILE A 37 -2.19 -9.28 -4.04
CA ILE A 37 -3.28 -8.95 -4.96
C ILE A 37 -3.72 -10.25 -5.60
N THR A 38 -4.98 -10.63 -5.40
CA THR A 38 -5.53 -11.89 -5.91
C THR A 38 -6.71 -11.65 -6.82
N ASN A 39 -6.68 -12.22 -8.00
CA ASN A 39 -7.79 -12.16 -8.96
C ASN A 39 -8.78 -13.27 -8.64
N LEU A 40 -9.89 -12.92 -7.98
CA LEU A 40 -10.98 -13.85 -7.65
C LEU A 40 -12.07 -13.86 -8.74
N GLY A 41 -11.87 -13.12 -9.80
CA GLY A 41 -12.80 -13.03 -10.91
C GLY A 41 -12.54 -14.06 -12.01
N ASP A 42 -13.21 -13.88 -13.11
CA ASP A 42 -13.14 -14.80 -14.24
C ASP A 42 -12.52 -14.18 -15.49
N GLU A 43 -12.00 -12.95 -15.41
CA GLU A 43 -11.26 -12.32 -16.51
C GLU A 43 -9.83 -11.99 -16.09
N THR A 44 -8.92 -12.03 -17.06
CA THR A 44 -7.51 -11.65 -16.86
C THR A 44 -7.41 -10.14 -16.76
N VAL A 45 -6.66 -9.65 -15.76
CA VAL A 45 -6.42 -8.23 -15.52
C VAL A 45 -4.93 -7.97 -15.42
N GLN A 46 -4.54 -6.72 -15.68
CA GLN A 46 -3.15 -6.30 -15.51
C GLN A 46 -3.10 -5.02 -14.68
N LEU A 47 -2.19 -5.00 -13.72
CA LEU A 47 -1.92 -3.80 -12.94
C LEU A 47 -1.01 -2.88 -13.75
N LYS A 48 -1.43 -1.63 -13.95
CA LYS A 48 -0.70 -0.66 -14.77
C LYS A 48 -0.13 0.48 -13.96
N THR A 49 -0.87 0.96 -12.93
CA THR A 49 -0.47 2.16 -12.19
C THR A 49 -0.75 2.00 -10.70
N ARG A 50 -0.04 2.78 -9.90
CA ARG A 50 -0.30 2.88 -8.46
C ARG A 50 -0.47 4.33 -8.07
N HIS A 51 -1.32 4.56 -7.07
CA HIS A 51 -1.55 5.87 -6.49
C HIS A 51 -1.66 5.72 -4.96
N TRP A 52 -0.74 6.35 -4.24
CA TRP A 52 -0.72 6.35 -2.79
C TRP A 52 -0.96 7.74 -2.22
N ARG A 53 -1.70 7.79 -1.12
CA ARG A 53 -1.79 8.96 -0.25
C ARG A 53 -1.33 8.54 1.12
N ILE A 54 -0.29 9.21 1.62
CA ILE A 54 0.39 8.87 2.85
C ILE A 54 0.26 10.07 3.78
N THR A 55 -0.32 9.87 4.96
CA THR A 55 -0.55 10.94 5.94
C THR A 55 0.21 10.63 7.21
N ASP A 56 1.02 11.57 7.70
CA ASP A 56 1.73 11.42 8.96
C ASP A 56 0.87 11.87 10.14
N ALA A 57 1.40 11.72 11.37
CA ALA A 57 0.66 12.08 12.58
C ALA A 57 0.40 13.58 12.70
N GLY A 58 1.16 14.40 12.00
CA GLY A 58 0.97 15.85 11.95
C GLY A 58 -0.05 16.30 10.90
N GLY A 59 -0.64 15.38 10.15
CA GLY A 59 -1.61 15.68 9.10
C GLY A 59 -1.00 16.05 7.77
N ARG A 60 0.30 15.89 7.58
CA ARG A 60 0.95 16.15 6.28
C ARG A 60 0.63 15.03 5.32
N LEU A 61 0.18 15.43 4.14
CA LEU A 61 -0.17 14.50 3.07
C LEU A 61 0.93 14.46 2.01
N GLN A 62 1.36 13.26 1.67
CA GLN A 62 2.26 13.00 0.55
C GLN A 62 1.53 12.12 -0.46
N GLU A 63 1.55 12.51 -1.72
CA GLU A 63 1.00 11.69 -2.80
C GLU A 63 2.12 11.10 -3.63
N VAL A 64 1.96 9.81 -3.98
CA VAL A 64 2.89 9.09 -4.85
C VAL A 64 2.10 8.43 -5.97
N LYS A 65 2.42 8.78 -7.22
CA LYS A 65 1.84 8.19 -8.41
C LYS A 65 2.95 7.63 -9.29
N GLY A 66 2.70 6.49 -9.90
CA GLY A 66 3.67 5.92 -10.80
C GLY A 66 3.17 4.67 -11.52
N PRO A 67 3.96 4.17 -12.49
CA PRO A 67 3.61 2.94 -13.20
C PRO A 67 3.98 1.72 -12.36
N GLY A 68 3.13 0.69 -12.42
CA GLY A 68 3.43 -0.61 -11.85
C GLY A 68 3.69 -0.61 -10.35
N VAL A 69 4.23 -1.72 -9.87
CA VAL A 69 4.66 -1.93 -8.49
C VAL A 69 6.02 -2.63 -8.52
N VAL A 70 6.99 -2.10 -7.75
CA VAL A 70 8.37 -2.61 -7.67
C VAL A 70 8.98 -2.97 -9.04
N GLY A 71 8.71 -2.13 -10.05
CA GLY A 71 9.23 -2.33 -11.40
C GLY A 71 8.44 -3.31 -12.26
N GLU A 72 7.29 -3.80 -11.79
CA GLU A 72 6.49 -4.80 -12.48
C GLU A 72 5.09 -4.29 -12.79
N GLU A 73 4.51 -4.79 -13.89
CA GLU A 73 3.10 -4.58 -14.24
C GLU A 73 2.44 -5.95 -14.33
N PRO A 74 2.16 -6.60 -13.19
CA PRO A 74 1.76 -8.00 -13.20
C PRO A 74 0.43 -8.23 -13.89
N VAL A 75 0.39 -9.33 -14.67
CA VAL A 75 -0.82 -9.84 -15.29
C VAL A 75 -1.35 -10.96 -14.43
N LEU A 76 -2.61 -10.87 -14.04
CA LEU A 76 -3.25 -11.86 -13.17
C LEU A 76 -4.38 -12.53 -13.92
N LYS A 77 -4.20 -13.82 -14.21
CA LYS A 77 -5.29 -14.68 -14.69
C LYS A 77 -6.21 -15.03 -13.54
N PRO A 78 -7.44 -15.51 -13.80
CA PRO A 78 -8.32 -15.96 -12.74
C PRO A 78 -7.63 -16.91 -11.77
N GLY A 79 -7.71 -16.61 -10.48
CA GLY A 79 -7.09 -17.39 -9.40
C GLY A 79 -5.64 -17.06 -9.12
N GLU A 80 -5.00 -16.23 -9.92
CA GLU A 80 -3.59 -15.87 -9.70
C GLU A 80 -3.43 -14.73 -8.71
N SER A 81 -2.29 -14.72 -8.04
CA SER A 81 -1.92 -13.70 -7.05
C SER A 81 -0.55 -13.12 -7.38
N TYR A 82 -0.34 -11.88 -6.94
CA TYR A 82 0.95 -11.23 -6.99
C TYR A 82 1.23 -10.61 -5.61
N GLU A 83 2.37 -10.95 -5.03
CA GLU A 83 2.77 -10.42 -3.73
C GLU A 83 4.04 -9.59 -3.87
N TYR A 84 4.10 -8.46 -3.18
CA TYR A 84 5.32 -7.66 -3.11
C TYR A 84 5.42 -6.98 -1.75
N THR A 85 6.65 -6.60 -1.38
CA THR A 85 6.93 -5.84 -0.17
C THR A 85 7.63 -4.55 -0.57
N SER A 86 7.20 -3.45 0.00
CA SER A 86 7.80 -2.14 -0.20
C SER A 86 7.97 -1.45 1.16
N GLY A 87 8.52 -0.25 1.17
CA GLY A 87 8.78 0.46 2.39
C GLY A 87 8.35 1.91 2.33
N VAL A 88 8.13 2.50 3.51
CA VAL A 88 7.75 3.89 3.65
C VAL A 88 8.36 4.48 4.91
N PRO A 89 9.04 5.64 4.81
CA PRO A 89 9.48 6.39 5.97
C PRO A 89 8.49 7.49 6.33
N LEU A 90 8.38 7.77 7.62
CA LEU A 90 7.66 8.95 8.11
C LEU A 90 8.51 9.69 9.13
N PRO A 91 8.33 11.02 9.26
CA PRO A 91 9.01 11.80 10.29
C PRO A 91 8.31 11.72 11.65
N THR A 92 7.21 11.00 11.74
CA THR A 92 6.39 10.87 12.96
C THR A 92 6.23 9.39 13.32
N PRO A 93 5.95 9.07 14.60
CA PRO A 93 5.88 7.67 15.05
C PRO A 93 4.66 6.91 14.55
N SER A 94 3.74 7.58 13.89
CA SER A 94 2.55 6.92 13.32
C SER A 94 2.05 7.69 12.10
N GLY A 95 1.14 7.07 11.37
CA GLY A 95 0.49 7.65 10.22
C GLY A 95 -0.45 6.63 9.59
N PHE A 96 -0.89 6.89 8.38
CA PHE A 96 -1.69 5.92 7.64
C PHE A 96 -1.50 6.10 6.13
N MET A 97 -1.81 5.04 5.41
CA MET A 97 -1.75 5.03 3.95
C MET A 97 -3.08 4.57 3.39
N VAL A 98 -3.44 5.13 2.26
CA VAL A 98 -4.59 4.71 1.46
C VAL A 98 -4.21 4.89 -0.01
N GLY A 99 -4.76 4.06 -0.88
CA GLY A 99 -4.43 4.19 -2.28
C GLY A 99 -5.31 3.36 -3.19
N SER A 100 -4.86 3.27 -4.43
CA SER A 100 -5.54 2.51 -5.47
C SER A 100 -4.54 2.01 -6.50
N TYR A 101 -4.93 0.96 -7.22
CA TYR A 101 -4.22 0.51 -8.40
C TYR A 101 -5.09 0.73 -9.61
N GLY A 102 -4.49 1.23 -10.68
CA GLY A 102 -5.13 1.28 -12.00
C GLY A 102 -4.93 -0.05 -12.71
N MET A 103 -6.03 -0.69 -13.08
CA MET A 103 -6.05 -1.99 -13.73
C MET A 103 -6.60 -1.87 -15.13
N VAL A 104 -6.29 -2.86 -15.96
CA VAL A 104 -6.87 -2.98 -17.30
C VAL A 104 -7.28 -4.42 -17.53
N THR A 105 -8.46 -4.63 -18.11
CA THR A 105 -8.90 -5.97 -18.53
C THR A 105 -8.23 -6.34 -19.86
N GLN A 106 -8.33 -7.62 -20.23
CA GLN A 106 -7.81 -8.12 -21.50
C GLN A 106 -8.48 -7.43 -22.70
N ALA A 107 -9.72 -6.97 -22.52
CA ALA A 107 -10.46 -6.23 -23.56
C ALA A 107 -10.07 -4.73 -23.62
N GLY A 108 -9.19 -4.27 -22.74
CA GLY A 108 -8.74 -2.88 -22.71
C GLY A 108 -9.56 -1.95 -21.82
N GLU A 109 -10.51 -2.46 -21.05
CA GLU A 109 -11.28 -1.66 -20.12
C GLU A 109 -10.42 -1.28 -18.93
N ARG A 110 -10.39 0.02 -18.57
CA ARG A 110 -9.65 0.53 -17.41
C ARG A 110 -10.56 0.69 -16.23
N PHE A 111 -10.05 0.34 -15.06
CA PHE A 111 -10.77 0.51 -13.79
C PHE A 111 -9.78 0.61 -12.64
N ASP A 112 -10.22 1.17 -11.53
CA ASP A 112 -9.40 1.27 -10.33
C ASP A 112 -9.87 0.28 -9.29
N ILE A 113 -8.94 -0.28 -8.51
CA ILE A 113 -9.26 -1.08 -7.34
C ILE A 113 -8.68 -0.40 -6.10
N GLU A 114 -9.37 -0.55 -4.98
CA GLU A 114 -8.95 0.06 -3.73
C GLU A 114 -7.87 -0.76 -3.04
N ILE A 115 -6.86 -0.04 -2.54
CA ILE A 115 -5.97 -0.57 -1.52
C ILE A 115 -6.62 -0.19 -0.19
N PRO A 116 -6.87 -1.13 0.73
CA PRO A 116 -7.51 -0.78 2.00
C PRO A 116 -6.64 0.21 2.77
N ALA A 117 -7.27 1.19 3.42
CA ALA A 117 -6.54 2.10 4.29
C ALA A 117 -5.91 1.29 5.43
N PHE A 118 -4.67 1.58 5.77
CA PHE A 118 -3.99 0.88 6.86
C PHE A 118 -3.15 1.84 7.69
N SER A 119 -3.06 1.52 8.97
CA SER A 119 -2.29 2.30 9.92
C SER A 119 -0.83 1.92 9.90
N LEU A 120 0.01 2.93 10.07
CA LEU A 120 1.43 2.78 10.32
C LEU A 120 1.65 3.13 11.79
N ASP A 121 1.99 2.14 12.60
CA ASP A 121 2.18 2.32 14.04
C ASP A 121 3.54 1.74 14.42
N SER A 122 4.37 2.57 15.07
CA SER A 122 5.69 2.15 15.50
C SER A 122 5.71 1.61 16.93
N GLY A 123 4.62 1.78 17.67
CA GLY A 123 4.60 1.52 19.11
C GLY A 123 5.21 2.65 19.93
N TYR A 124 5.77 3.68 19.32
CA TYR A 124 6.26 4.86 20.01
C TYR A 124 5.12 5.86 20.17
N ALA A 125 4.89 6.32 21.40
CA ALA A 125 3.89 7.34 21.64
C ALA A 125 4.43 8.70 21.22
N GLN A 126 3.57 9.51 20.59
CA GLN A 126 3.90 10.90 20.35
C GLN A 126 3.89 11.61 21.70
N ARG A 127 4.99 12.28 22.02
CA ARG A 127 5.13 12.94 23.30
C ARG A 127 4.19 14.13 23.40
N THR A 128 3.27 14.07 24.36
CA THR A 128 2.46 15.21 24.71
C THR A 128 3.14 15.90 25.90
N ILE A 129 3.44 17.17 25.76
CA ILE A 129 3.94 17.99 26.86
C ILE A 129 2.72 18.71 27.45
N ASN A 130 2.43 18.39 28.66
CA ASN A 130 1.36 19.05 29.42
C ASN A 130 1.91 20.20 30.23
#